data_6d324333f90216b516eb4bd744171322
#
_entry.id   6d324333f90216b516eb4bd744171322
#
_cell.length_a   1.000
_cell.length_b   1.000
_cell.length_c   1.000
_cell.angle_alpha   90.00
_cell.angle_beta   90.00
_cell.angle_gamma   90.00
#
_symmetry.space_group_name_H-M   'P 1'
#
loop_
_entity.id
_entity.type
_entity.pdbx_description
1 polymer ?
#
loop_
_entity_poly.entity_id
_entity_poly.type
_entity_poly.pdbx_seq_one_letter_code
_entity_poly.pdbx_strand_id
1 'polypeptide(L)'
;KRLHRIEDEAGLPVAEVDSRWVLVDVETRRILRHMPKEMNLCAWPEPIDEELSLTIAKAAEMEAPVEQVARYSLCDQNGHLNNASWLDVLCDALPLEQIQAAPLCRAAINYHWEVPMGHEFTLSRGRVERGWYLNGQRDGRCCIEAELDF
;
A
#
# COMPACT_ATOMS: atom_id res chain seq x y z
N LYS A 1 -6.07 -13.19 -3.88
CA LYS A 1 -5.64 -12.97 -2.50
C LYS A 1 -4.39 -13.77 -2.24
N ARG A 2 -3.41 -13.20 -1.56
CA ARG A 2 -2.22 -13.87 -1.06
C ARG A 2 -2.06 -13.51 0.40
N LEU A 3 -1.95 -14.53 1.26
CA LEU A 3 -1.60 -14.39 2.65
C LEU A 3 -0.16 -14.87 2.84
N HIS A 4 0.66 -14.06 3.50
CA HIS A 4 2.00 -14.41 3.90
C HIS A 4 2.09 -14.31 5.42
N ARG A 5 2.67 -15.32 6.05
CA ARG A 5 2.95 -15.33 7.47
C ARG A 5 4.46 -15.55 7.64
N ILE A 6 5.08 -14.71 8.43
CA ILE A 6 6.48 -14.82 8.84
C ILE A 6 6.47 -15.28 10.30
N GLU A 7 7.17 -16.34 10.60
CA GLU A 7 7.24 -16.94 11.92
C GLU A 7 8.68 -16.92 12.42
N ASP A 8 8.83 -16.86 13.74
CA ASP A 8 10.13 -17.03 14.39
C ASP A 8 10.55 -18.52 14.46
N GLU A 9 11.71 -18.80 15.04
CA GLU A 9 12.22 -20.15 15.22
C GLU A 9 11.33 -21.07 16.10
N ALA A 10 10.45 -20.47 16.92
CA ALA A 10 9.48 -21.18 17.74
C ALA A 10 8.13 -21.39 17.05
N GLY A 11 7.96 -20.91 15.81
CA GLY A 11 6.72 -20.97 15.05
C GLY A 11 5.69 -19.94 15.47
N LEU A 12 6.09 -18.88 16.17
CA LEU A 12 5.21 -17.78 16.54
C LEU A 12 5.17 -16.74 15.42
N PRO A 13 3.98 -16.23 15.07
CA PRO A 13 3.86 -15.23 14.01
C PRO A 13 4.52 -13.91 14.42
N VAL A 14 5.43 -13.42 13.57
CA VAL A 14 6.14 -12.14 13.72
C VAL A 14 5.52 -11.08 12.83
N ALA A 15 5.08 -11.48 11.62
CA ALA A 15 4.41 -10.59 10.71
C ALA A 15 3.41 -11.34 9.82
N GLU A 16 2.33 -10.67 9.46
CA GLU A 16 1.32 -11.17 8.53
C GLU A 16 1.02 -10.15 7.45
N VAL A 17 0.89 -10.60 6.20
CA VAL A 17 0.57 -9.73 5.05
C VAL A 17 -0.59 -10.34 4.27
N ASP A 18 -1.70 -9.62 4.19
CA ASP A 18 -2.83 -9.93 3.28
C ASP A 18 -2.74 -8.99 2.07
N SER A 19 -2.43 -9.55 0.90
CA SER A 19 -2.39 -8.77 -0.34
C SER A 19 -3.47 -9.23 -1.31
N ARG A 20 -4.19 -8.26 -1.87
CA ARG A 20 -5.27 -8.49 -2.82
C ARG A 20 -4.93 -7.84 -4.15
N TRP A 21 -4.92 -8.65 -5.19
CA TRP A 21 -4.54 -8.25 -6.53
C TRP A 21 -5.75 -8.34 -7.45
N VAL A 22 -5.87 -7.38 -8.33
CA VAL A 22 -6.84 -7.42 -9.43
C VAL A 22 -6.10 -7.73 -10.72
N LEU A 23 -6.73 -8.52 -11.58
CA LEU A 23 -6.26 -8.71 -12.94
C LEU A 23 -6.77 -7.57 -13.81
N VAL A 24 -5.88 -7.00 -14.59
CA VAL A 24 -6.19 -5.93 -15.51
C VAL A 24 -5.83 -6.37 -16.92
N ASP A 25 -6.74 -6.21 -17.84
CA ASP A 25 -6.47 -6.39 -19.26
C ASP A 25 -5.48 -5.31 -19.74
N VAL A 26 -4.37 -5.73 -20.33
CA VAL A 26 -3.26 -4.85 -20.67
C VAL A 26 -3.63 -3.83 -21.75
N GLU A 27 -4.48 -4.19 -22.69
CA GLU A 27 -4.88 -3.34 -23.80
C GLU A 27 -5.99 -2.37 -23.41
N THR A 28 -7.04 -2.89 -22.76
CA THR A 28 -8.21 -2.09 -22.41
C THR A 28 -8.12 -1.40 -21.06
N ARG A 29 -7.13 -1.77 -20.24
CA ARG A 29 -6.94 -1.29 -18.86
C ARG A 29 -8.16 -1.52 -17.96
N ARG A 30 -9.00 -2.51 -18.29
CA ARG A 30 -10.19 -2.87 -17.51
C ARG A 30 -9.89 -4.01 -16.56
N ILE A 31 -10.50 -3.94 -15.38
CA ILE A 31 -10.42 -5.04 -14.40
C ILE A 31 -11.16 -6.26 -14.98
N LEU A 32 -10.47 -7.39 -15.02
CA LEU A 32 -11.04 -8.68 -15.39
C LEU A 32 -11.78 -9.26 -14.17
N ARG A 33 -13.09 -9.46 -14.34
CA ARG A 33 -13.93 -10.03 -13.26
C ARG A 33 -13.75 -11.53 -13.09
N HIS A 34 -13.25 -12.19 -14.12
CA HIS A 34 -13.02 -13.64 -14.12
C HIS A 34 -11.59 -13.91 -14.55
N MET A 35 -10.99 -14.90 -13.90
CA MET A 35 -9.66 -15.36 -14.27
C MET A 35 -9.73 -16.07 -15.63
N PRO A 36 -8.85 -15.73 -16.59
CA PRO A 36 -8.74 -16.48 -17.83
C PRO A 36 -8.45 -17.96 -17.54
N LYS A 37 -9.09 -18.88 -18.29
CA LYS A 37 -8.94 -20.33 -18.08
C LYS A 37 -7.50 -20.81 -18.26
N GLU A 38 -6.73 -20.08 -19.05
CA GLU A 38 -5.32 -20.34 -19.35
C GLU A 38 -4.39 -20.00 -18.18
N MET A 39 -4.84 -19.17 -17.24
CA MET A 39 -4.10 -18.84 -16.02
C MET A 39 -4.32 -19.92 -14.97
N ASN A 40 -3.53 -20.98 -15.07
CA ASN A 40 -3.52 -22.03 -14.07
C ASN A 40 -2.73 -21.57 -12.83
N LEU A 41 -3.34 -20.73 -12.01
CA LEU A 41 -2.75 -20.33 -10.74
C LEU A 41 -2.92 -21.47 -9.74
N CYS A 42 -1.83 -21.88 -9.09
CA CYS A 42 -1.90 -22.76 -7.93
C CYS A 42 -2.77 -22.10 -6.86
N ALA A 43 -4.03 -22.55 -6.78
CA ALA A 43 -4.90 -22.15 -5.69
C ALA A 43 -4.55 -22.99 -4.47
N TRP A 44 -4.42 -22.35 -3.31
CA TRP A 44 -4.34 -23.06 -2.05
C TRP A 44 -5.69 -23.77 -1.84
N PRO A 45 -5.71 -25.08 -1.56
CA PRO A 45 -6.97 -25.85 -1.52
C PRO A 45 -7.84 -25.55 -0.29
N GLU A 46 -7.27 -24.94 0.74
CA GLU A 46 -7.97 -24.65 1.98
C GLU A 46 -8.42 -23.17 2.03
N PRO A 47 -9.63 -22.91 2.56
CA PRO A 47 -10.06 -21.54 2.84
C PRO A 47 -9.09 -20.89 3.83
N ILE A 48 -8.75 -19.62 3.60
CA ILE A 48 -8.03 -18.82 4.57
C ILE A 48 -9.08 -18.21 5.50
N ASP A 49 -9.21 -18.76 6.70
CA ASP A 49 -10.24 -18.37 7.67
C ASP A 49 -9.94 -17.03 8.36
N GLU A 50 -8.67 -16.60 8.36
CA GLU A 50 -8.25 -15.34 8.95
C GLU A 50 -8.12 -14.25 7.87
N GLU A 51 -8.86 -13.17 8.01
CA GLU A 51 -8.78 -12.00 7.16
C GLU A 51 -8.30 -10.79 7.96
N LEU A 52 -7.20 -10.18 7.50
CA LEU A 52 -6.81 -8.88 8.02
C LEU A 52 -7.83 -7.82 7.59
N SER A 53 -8.09 -6.86 8.48
CA SER A 53 -8.97 -5.74 8.14
C SER A 53 -8.39 -4.92 6.99
N LEU A 54 -9.19 -4.69 5.95
CA LEU A 54 -8.86 -3.82 4.83
C LEU A 54 -9.35 -2.39 5.01
N THR A 55 -9.99 -2.11 6.14
CA THR A 55 -10.52 -0.78 6.41
C THR A 55 -9.37 0.19 6.66
N ILE A 56 -9.40 1.31 5.98
CA ILE A 56 -8.52 2.46 6.21
C ILE A 56 -9.35 3.55 6.87
N ALA A 57 -8.99 3.92 8.10
CA ALA A 57 -9.62 5.05 8.79
C ALA A 57 -9.12 6.36 8.16
N LYS A 58 -10.08 7.23 7.79
CA LYS A 58 -9.75 8.53 7.19
C LYS A 58 -9.67 9.59 8.28
N ALA A 59 -8.65 10.44 8.18
CA ALA A 59 -8.53 11.59 9.08
C ALA A 59 -9.61 12.63 8.78
N ALA A 60 -10.17 13.24 9.83
CA ALA A 60 -11.13 14.32 9.70
C ALA A 60 -10.47 15.62 9.23
N GLU A 61 -9.21 15.83 9.62
CA GLU A 61 -8.41 16.98 9.24
C GLU A 61 -7.10 16.51 8.61
N MET A 62 -6.70 17.15 7.51
CA MET A 62 -5.48 16.86 6.78
C MET A 62 -4.52 18.04 6.87
N GLU A 63 -3.23 17.73 7.04
CA GLU A 63 -2.17 18.73 6.89
C GLU A 63 -2.03 19.14 5.42
N ALA A 64 -1.42 20.31 5.19
CA ALA A 64 -1.15 20.78 3.85
C ALA A 64 -0.33 19.73 3.04
N PRO A 65 -0.65 19.54 1.76
CA PRO A 65 0.05 18.58 0.93
C PRO A 65 1.51 18.98 0.72
N VAL A 66 2.39 18.00 0.70
CA VAL A 66 3.81 18.14 0.41
C VAL A 66 4.10 17.54 -0.96
N GLU A 67 4.82 18.27 -1.80
CA GLU A 67 5.24 17.80 -3.11
C GLU A 67 6.30 16.72 -2.99
N GLN A 68 6.15 15.69 -3.82
CA GLN A 68 7.03 14.55 -3.94
C GLN A 68 7.33 14.28 -5.42
N VAL A 69 8.40 13.55 -5.68
CA VAL A 69 8.77 13.13 -7.05
C VAL A 69 9.05 11.62 -7.05
N ALA A 70 8.48 10.90 -7.99
CA ALA A 70 8.77 9.49 -8.21
C ALA A 70 10.19 9.33 -8.79
N ARG A 71 11.19 9.28 -7.92
CA ARG A 71 12.62 9.18 -8.30
C ARG A 71 12.93 7.80 -8.86
N TYR A 72 13.95 7.71 -9.70
CA TYR A 72 14.44 6.44 -10.28
C TYR A 72 14.62 5.34 -9.23
N SER A 73 15.22 5.65 -8.08
CA SER A 73 15.50 4.69 -7.01
C SER A 73 14.23 4.11 -6.34
N LEU A 74 13.09 4.75 -6.51
CA LEU A 74 11.80 4.34 -5.96
C LEU A 74 10.94 3.59 -6.99
N CYS A 75 11.36 3.55 -8.25
CA CYS A 75 10.59 2.98 -9.36
C CYS A 75 11.05 1.58 -9.71
N ASP A 76 10.12 0.78 -10.22
CA ASP A 76 10.39 -0.57 -10.72
C ASP A 76 10.70 -0.57 -12.24
N GLN A 77 10.89 -1.78 -12.78
CA GLN A 77 11.14 -2.00 -14.21
C GLN A 77 9.99 -1.55 -15.13
N ASN A 78 8.79 -1.37 -14.61
CA ASN A 78 7.64 -0.86 -15.37
C ASN A 78 7.67 0.67 -15.48
N GLY A 79 8.64 1.32 -14.82
CA GLY A 79 8.77 2.77 -14.83
C GLY A 79 7.76 3.50 -13.93
N HIS A 80 7.21 2.83 -12.94
CA HIS A 80 6.30 3.41 -11.95
C HIS A 80 6.85 3.26 -10.55
N LEU A 81 6.41 4.13 -9.63
CA LEU A 81 6.73 4.02 -8.23
C LEU A 81 6.32 2.64 -7.71
N ASN A 82 7.31 1.89 -7.20
CA ASN A 82 7.16 0.50 -6.79
C ASN A 82 6.24 0.39 -5.56
N ASN A 83 5.36 -0.61 -5.54
CA ASN A 83 4.45 -0.84 -4.42
C ASN A 83 5.17 -1.06 -3.08
N ALA A 84 6.35 -1.67 -3.07
CA ALA A 84 7.14 -1.81 -1.85
C ALA A 84 7.77 -0.47 -1.41
N SER A 85 8.26 0.35 -2.36
CA SER A 85 8.84 1.65 -2.07
C SER A 85 7.82 2.67 -1.56
N TRP A 86 6.52 2.45 -1.82
CA TRP A 86 5.49 3.32 -1.27
C TRP A 86 5.51 3.36 0.25
N LEU A 87 5.81 2.24 0.92
CA LEU A 87 5.87 2.24 2.39
C LEU A 87 6.96 3.17 2.91
N ASP A 88 8.13 3.19 2.27
CA ASP A 88 9.23 4.11 2.63
C ASP A 88 8.80 5.56 2.43
N VAL A 89 8.19 5.88 1.27
CA VAL A 89 7.69 7.24 0.95
C VAL A 89 6.62 7.69 1.95
N LEU A 90 5.74 6.80 2.40
CA LEU A 90 4.72 7.09 3.40
C LEU A 90 5.35 7.34 4.77
N CYS A 91 6.34 6.55 5.17
CA CYS A 91 7.08 6.74 6.42
C CYS A 91 7.89 8.05 6.41
N ASP A 92 8.56 8.36 5.30
CA ASP A 92 9.31 9.62 5.13
C ASP A 92 8.44 10.87 5.25
N ALA A 93 7.13 10.73 4.98
CA ALA A 93 6.18 11.83 5.13
C ALA A 93 5.72 12.04 6.59
N LEU A 94 6.07 11.16 7.52
CA LEU A 94 5.69 11.28 8.93
C LEU A 94 6.72 12.09 9.73
N PRO A 95 6.32 12.65 10.90
CA PRO A 95 7.28 13.25 11.81
C PRO A 95 8.33 12.23 12.25
N LEU A 96 9.61 12.61 12.20
CA LEU A 96 10.71 11.72 12.57
C LEU A 96 10.57 11.21 14.02
N GLU A 97 10.06 12.05 14.90
CA GLU A 97 9.81 11.72 16.31
C GLU A 97 8.82 10.56 16.46
N GLN A 98 7.83 10.47 15.56
CA GLN A 98 6.87 9.34 15.57
C GLN A 98 7.59 8.03 15.23
N ILE A 99 8.39 8.02 14.16
CA ILE A 99 9.14 6.84 13.72
C ILE A 99 10.15 6.39 14.78
N GLN A 100 10.76 7.34 15.51
CA GLN A 100 11.71 7.04 16.58
C GLN A 100 11.06 6.58 17.88
N ALA A 101 9.83 7.01 18.14
CA ALA A 101 9.14 6.74 19.40
C ALA A 101 8.54 5.32 19.48
N ALA A 102 8.08 4.77 18.36
CA ALA A 102 7.45 3.47 18.32
C ALA A 102 7.65 2.79 16.96
N PRO A 103 7.75 1.46 16.93
CA PRO A 103 7.79 0.72 15.66
C PRO A 103 6.44 0.78 14.95
N LEU A 104 6.48 0.72 13.62
CA LEU A 104 5.30 0.52 12.80
C LEU A 104 4.72 -0.87 13.09
N CYS A 105 3.48 -0.92 13.59
CA CYS A 105 2.79 -2.17 13.94
C CYS A 105 1.84 -2.65 12.86
N ARG A 106 1.24 -1.73 12.09
CA ARG A 106 0.32 -2.06 11.01
C ARG A 106 0.44 -1.05 9.88
N ALA A 107 0.39 -1.56 8.65
CA ALA A 107 0.21 -0.74 7.45
C ALA A 107 -0.94 -1.32 6.63
N ALA A 108 -1.97 -0.51 6.36
CA ALA A 108 -3.01 -0.80 5.39
C ALA A 108 -2.87 0.16 4.22
N ILE A 109 -2.72 -0.37 3.01
CA ILE A 109 -2.40 0.44 1.82
C ILE A 109 -3.31 0.04 0.67
N ASN A 110 -3.98 1.04 0.05
CA ASN A 110 -4.75 0.88 -1.16
C ASN A 110 -4.05 1.63 -2.31
N TYR A 111 -3.62 0.89 -3.32
CA TYR A 111 -3.04 1.43 -4.55
C TYR A 111 -4.15 1.68 -5.55
N HIS A 112 -4.32 2.94 -5.99
CA HIS A 112 -5.39 3.36 -6.89
C HIS A 112 -4.89 3.68 -8.29
N TRP A 113 -3.81 4.46 -8.39
CA TRP A 113 -3.29 4.90 -9.68
C TRP A 113 -1.76 4.99 -9.66
N GLU A 114 -1.14 4.57 -10.77
CA GLU A 114 0.32 4.54 -10.93
C GLU A 114 0.89 5.96 -10.97
N VAL A 115 2.06 6.13 -10.35
CA VAL A 115 2.86 7.35 -10.47
C VAL A 115 4.09 7.03 -11.31
N PRO A 116 4.17 7.50 -12.58
CA PRO A 116 5.30 7.22 -13.44
C PRO A 116 6.58 7.88 -12.94
N MET A 117 7.72 7.29 -13.26
CA MET A 117 9.05 7.80 -12.95
C MET A 117 9.22 9.24 -13.44
N GLY A 118 9.79 10.10 -12.60
CA GLY A 118 10.02 11.52 -12.87
C GLY A 118 8.79 12.41 -12.71
N HIS A 119 7.61 11.84 -12.43
CA HIS A 119 6.40 12.64 -12.22
C HIS A 119 6.27 13.10 -10.77
N GLU A 120 5.73 14.30 -10.61
CA GLU A 120 5.37 14.89 -9.33
C GLU A 120 4.02 14.35 -8.85
N PHE A 121 3.89 14.26 -7.54
CA PHE A 121 2.63 13.98 -6.84
C PHE A 121 2.65 14.69 -5.48
N THR A 122 1.50 14.84 -4.87
CA THR A 122 1.39 15.41 -3.52
C THR A 122 1.03 14.33 -2.53
N LEU A 123 1.51 14.47 -1.30
CA LEU A 123 1.20 13.60 -0.19
C LEU A 123 0.71 14.44 0.98
N SER A 124 -0.52 14.18 1.44
CA SER A 124 -1.11 14.77 2.64
C SER A 124 -1.23 13.71 3.71
N ARG A 125 -1.17 14.13 4.97
CA ARG A 125 -1.36 13.27 6.13
C ARG A 125 -2.31 13.89 7.14
N GLY A 126 -2.93 13.06 7.96
CA GLY A 126 -3.77 13.49 9.06
C GLY A 126 -3.80 12.44 10.17
N ARG A 127 -4.05 12.87 11.39
CA ARG A 127 -4.12 11.97 12.56
C ARG A 127 -5.38 11.13 12.53
N VAL A 128 -5.25 9.86 12.88
CA VAL A 128 -6.32 8.93 13.21
C VAL A 128 -6.08 8.33 14.59
N GLU A 129 -7.00 7.53 15.08
CA GLU A 129 -6.99 7.04 16.47
C GLU A 129 -5.67 6.36 16.88
N ARG A 130 -5.11 5.53 15.97
CA ARG A 130 -3.91 4.73 16.26
C ARG A 130 -2.64 5.19 15.57
N GLY A 131 -2.75 6.18 14.69
CA GLY A 131 -1.59 6.58 13.90
C GLY A 131 -1.89 7.67 12.90
N TRP A 132 -1.65 7.38 11.62
CA TRP A 132 -1.75 8.36 10.56
C TRP A 132 -2.49 7.80 9.34
N TYR A 133 -3.40 8.61 8.81
CA TYR A 133 -3.93 8.46 7.47
C TYR A 133 -3.09 9.30 6.49
N LEU A 134 -2.75 8.71 5.35
CA LEU A 134 -2.02 9.38 4.27
C LEU A 134 -2.78 9.23 2.96
N ASN A 135 -2.75 10.28 2.15
CA ASN A 135 -3.38 10.32 0.84
C ASN A 135 -2.45 10.96 -0.18
N GLY A 136 -2.09 10.19 -1.20
CA GLY A 136 -1.28 10.65 -2.33
C GLY A 136 -2.13 10.99 -3.54
N GLN A 137 -1.87 12.13 -4.17
CA GLN A 137 -2.62 12.59 -5.34
C GLN A 137 -1.70 13.07 -6.46
N ARG A 138 -2.10 12.79 -7.71
CA ARG A 138 -1.51 13.32 -8.93
C ARG A 138 -2.59 13.71 -9.92
N ASP A 139 -2.48 14.89 -10.52
CA ASP A 139 -3.44 15.39 -11.50
C ASP A 139 -4.91 15.34 -11.00
N GLY A 140 -5.13 15.62 -9.71
CA GLY A 140 -6.44 15.56 -9.06
C GLY A 140 -7.01 14.15 -8.84
N ARG A 141 -6.19 13.10 -9.02
CA ARG A 141 -6.58 11.70 -8.81
C ARG A 141 -5.82 11.10 -7.64
N CYS A 142 -6.51 10.32 -6.83
CA CYS A 142 -5.91 9.54 -5.77
C CYS A 142 -5.00 8.46 -6.38
N CYS A 143 -3.73 8.43 -5.96
CA CYS A 143 -2.76 7.40 -6.32
C CYS A 143 -2.68 6.32 -5.24
N ILE A 144 -2.74 6.74 -3.98
CA ILE A 144 -2.59 5.87 -2.82
C ILE A 144 -3.39 6.41 -1.63
N GLU A 145 -3.93 5.50 -0.86
CA GLU A 145 -4.41 5.76 0.50
C GLU A 145 -3.76 4.77 1.45
N ALA A 146 -3.39 5.24 2.62
CA ALA A 146 -2.77 4.39 3.63
C ALA A 146 -3.19 4.78 5.05
N GLU A 147 -3.18 3.78 5.93
CA GLU A 147 -3.23 3.96 7.38
C GLU A 147 -2.02 3.24 7.98
N LEU A 148 -1.25 3.98 8.76
CA LEU A 148 -0.05 3.49 9.45
C LEU A 148 -0.25 3.61 10.96
N ASP A 149 -0.23 2.48 11.69
CA ASP A 149 -0.41 2.41 13.14
C ASP A 149 0.96 2.12 13.82
N PHE A 150 1.16 2.76 14.96
CA PHE A 150 2.40 2.69 15.75
C PHE A 150 2.13 2.26 17.18
#